data_d67e3051885e4d5f838b3b3687c02b65
#
_entry.id   d67e3051885e4d5f838b3b3687c02b65
#
_cell.length_a   1.000
_cell.length_b   1.000
_cell.length_c   1.000
_cell.angle_alpha   90.00
_cell.angle_beta   90.00
_cell.angle_gamma   90.00
#
_symmetry.space_group_name_H-M   'P 1'
#
loop_
_entity.id
_entity.type
_entity.pdbx_description
1 polymer ?
#
loop_
_entity_poly.entity_id
_entity_poly.type
_entity_poly.pdbx_seq_one_letter_code
_entity_poly.pdbx_strand_id
1 'polypeptide(L)'
;GWIATTTNYLWPFTAGLAAFYLFMKLVSQADLNVPQFLLYSLLLIYATNSELISCLFLLAVLLFFVYDHLFYYRRRLIKNRKVIIWSLLLSIAGIVNVLICPGNQNRIAKEITQWMPDYAQLSFFRKLQLCVVSTIQHFTSIPNMIFLLLGFLIACIIISDQRFNLLYKLIGTVTIVISLLLTAYYGWFNILKKHNLNYVLPEVTMKSSSQILMQMILFVLSVIYLICMLISIFYIFRDDT
;
A
#
# COMPACT_ATOMS: atom_id res chain seq x y z
N GLY A 1 0.43 -24.62 -8.96
CA GLY A 1 0.02 -23.26 -8.88
C GLY A 1 -0.39 -22.76 -7.49
N TRP A 2 -1.41 -23.34 -6.86
CA TRP A 2 -2.01 -22.83 -5.62
C TRP A 2 -1.05 -22.77 -4.42
N ILE A 3 -0.25 -23.81 -4.19
CA ILE A 3 0.68 -23.88 -3.05
C ILE A 3 1.70 -22.74 -3.15
N ALA A 4 2.30 -22.52 -4.31
CA ALA A 4 3.28 -21.46 -4.50
C ALA A 4 2.68 -20.05 -4.28
N THR A 5 1.45 -19.82 -4.71
CA THR A 5 0.76 -18.55 -4.48
C THR A 5 0.47 -18.33 -3.00
N THR A 6 0.01 -19.37 -2.31
CA THR A 6 -0.29 -19.27 -0.88
C THR A 6 0.96 -19.01 -0.06
N THR A 7 2.04 -19.76 -0.30
CA THR A 7 3.29 -19.61 0.47
C THR A 7 4.00 -18.28 0.19
N ASN A 8 3.97 -17.80 -1.06
CA ASN A 8 4.71 -16.61 -1.45
C ASN A 8 3.96 -15.29 -1.20
N TYR A 9 2.63 -15.32 -1.10
CA TYR A 9 1.84 -14.10 -0.95
C TYR A 9 0.95 -14.11 0.29
N LEU A 10 0.12 -15.14 0.48
CA LEU A 10 -0.86 -15.16 1.56
C LEU A 10 -0.19 -15.24 2.94
N TRP A 11 0.76 -16.13 3.12
CA TRP A 11 1.42 -16.31 4.41
C TRP A 11 2.27 -15.10 4.82
N PRO A 12 3.14 -14.52 3.95
CA PRO A 12 3.84 -13.29 4.29
C PRO A 12 2.91 -12.13 4.59
N PHE A 13 1.79 -12.00 3.87
CA PHE A 13 0.79 -10.98 4.12
C PHE A 13 0.13 -11.16 5.50
N THR A 14 -0.30 -12.37 5.83
CA THR A 14 -0.91 -12.68 7.14
C THR A 14 0.08 -12.43 8.29
N ALA A 15 1.34 -12.85 8.12
CA ALA A 15 2.40 -12.57 9.08
C ALA A 15 2.66 -11.07 9.22
N GLY A 16 2.61 -10.32 8.11
CA GLY A 16 2.75 -8.86 8.09
C GLY A 16 1.63 -8.16 8.85
N LEU A 17 0.38 -8.59 8.69
CA LEU A 17 -0.75 -8.06 9.47
C LEU A 17 -0.61 -8.36 10.97
N ALA A 18 -0.23 -9.59 11.33
CA ALA A 18 0.00 -9.98 12.72
C ALA A 18 1.18 -9.19 13.33
N ALA A 19 2.27 -9.00 12.58
CA ALA A 19 3.39 -8.17 12.98
C ALA A 19 2.95 -6.71 13.18
N PHE A 20 2.12 -6.16 12.29
CA PHE A 20 1.63 -4.79 12.41
C PHE A 20 0.76 -4.60 13.66
N TYR A 21 -0.11 -5.55 13.97
CA TYR A 21 -0.89 -5.54 15.21
C TYR A 21 0.02 -5.52 16.45
N LEU A 22 1.03 -6.41 16.49
CA LEU A 22 1.99 -6.44 17.60
C LEU A 22 2.85 -5.17 17.66
N PHE A 23 3.23 -4.60 16.52
CA PHE A 23 3.92 -3.31 16.44
C PHE A 23 3.13 -2.21 17.14
N MET A 24 1.84 -2.05 16.80
CA MET A 24 0.97 -1.03 17.41
C MET A 24 0.87 -1.21 18.92
N LYS A 25 0.75 -2.45 19.39
CA LYS A 25 0.71 -2.78 20.81
C LYS A 25 2.03 -2.48 21.51
N LEU A 26 3.16 -2.93 20.98
CA LEU A 26 4.48 -2.78 21.58
C LEU A 26 4.97 -1.32 21.60
N VAL A 27 4.65 -0.54 20.56
CA VAL A 27 5.09 0.86 20.46
C VAL A 27 4.36 1.74 21.47
N SER A 28 3.13 1.38 21.88
CA SER A 28 2.32 2.11 22.86
C SER A 28 2.63 1.73 24.31
N GLN A 29 3.38 0.66 24.57
CA GLN A 29 3.76 0.21 25.92
C GLN A 29 5.07 0.87 26.37
N ALA A 30 5.12 1.28 27.65
CA ALA A 30 6.36 1.82 28.24
C ALA A 30 7.41 0.72 28.42
N ASP A 31 6.98 -0.45 28.91
CA ASP A 31 7.84 -1.59 29.14
C ASP A 31 7.77 -2.59 27.99
N LEU A 32 8.93 -3.12 27.60
CA LEU A 32 9.03 -4.07 26.53
C LEU A 32 8.63 -5.48 27.01
N ASN A 33 7.53 -6.00 26.51
CA ASN A 33 7.16 -7.40 26.73
C ASN A 33 8.03 -8.28 25.83
N VAL A 34 9.04 -8.94 26.40
CA VAL A 34 10.05 -9.71 25.66
C VAL A 34 9.44 -10.84 24.84
N PRO A 35 8.53 -11.71 25.32
CA PRO A 35 7.88 -12.72 24.51
C PRO A 35 7.13 -12.16 23.30
N GLN A 36 6.37 -11.07 23.51
CA GLN A 36 5.66 -10.41 22.40
C GLN A 36 6.61 -9.78 21.38
N PHE A 37 7.71 -9.20 21.86
CA PHE A 37 8.73 -8.63 20.97
C PHE A 37 9.45 -9.69 20.15
N LEU A 38 9.74 -10.85 20.72
CA LEU A 38 10.32 -11.98 19.98
C LEU A 38 9.36 -12.51 18.92
N LEU A 39 8.09 -12.73 19.28
CA LEU A 39 7.06 -13.14 18.33
C LEU A 39 6.91 -12.12 17.20
N TYR A 40 6.84 -10.84 17.54
CA TYR A 40 6.81 -9.74 16.58
C TYR A 40 7.98 -9.79 15.61
N SER A 41 9.20 -9.96 16.13
CA SER A 41 10.41 -9.99 15.32
C SER A 41 10.43 -11.18 14.35
N LEU A 42 10.02 -12.36 14.79
CA LEU A 42 9.91 -13.57 13.95
C LEU A 42 8.89 -13.37 12.83
N LEU A 43 7.70 -12.85 13.16
CA LEU A 43 6.67 -12.56 12.17
C LEU A 43 7.12 -11.52 11.16
N LEU A 44 7.81 -10.47 11.61
CA LEU A 44 8.31 -9.42 10.74
C LEU A 44 9.44 -9.93 9.82
N ILE A 45 10.39 -10.71 10.34
CA ILE A 45 11.44 -11.33 9.53
C ILE A 45 10.84 -12.21 8.44
N TYR A 46 9.83 -13.02 8.79
CA TYR A 46 9.14 -13.85 7.80
C TYR A 46 8.38 -13.01 6.76
N ALA A 47 7.64 -12.01 7.20
CA ALA A 47 6.85 -11.13 6.33
C ALA A 47 7.74 -10.32 5.36
N THR A 48 8.90 -9.86 5.81
CA THR A 48 9.84 -9.07 5.02
C THR A 48 10.62 -9.86 3.97
N ASN A 49 10.43 -11.17 3.87
CA ASN A 49 10.88 -11.92 2.68
C ASN A 49 10.06 -11.58 1.42
N SER A 50 8.91 -10.95 1.56
CA SER A 50 8.15 -10.38 0.45
C SER A 50 8.52 -8.90 0.26
N GLU A 51 8.98 -8.52 -0.94
CA GLU A 51 9.33 -7.14 -1.30
C GLU A 51 8.18 -6.17 -1.04
N LEU A 52 6.95 -6.56 -1.42
CA LEU A 52 5.75 -5.75 -1.24
C LEU A 52 5.48 -5.49 0.24
N ILE A 53 5.55 -6.53 1.08
CA ILE A 53 5.27 -6.40 2.50
C ILE A 53 6.35 -5.59 3.20
N SER A 54 7.63 -5.78 2.84
CA SER A 54 8.74 -4.98 3.37
C SER A 54 8.52 -3.48 3.09
N CYS A 55 8.18 -3.12 1.85
CA CYS A 55 7.93 -1.74 1.47
C CYS A 55 6.71 -1.16 2.18
N LEU A 56 5.60 -1.91 2.25
CA LEU A 56 4.38 -1.48 2.94
C LEU A 56 4.61 -1.29 4.43
N PHE A 57 5.33 -2.22 5.07
CA PHE A 57 5.62 -2.14 6.49
C PHE A 57 6.55 -0.96 6.80
N LEU A 58 7.59 -0.75 5.99
CA LEU A 58 8.49 0.40 6.10
C LEU A 58 7.69 1.71 5.98
N LEU A 59 6.83 1.82 4.96
CA LEU A 59 5.99 2.99 4.76
C LEU A 59 5.05 3.22 5.95
N ALA A 60 4.40 2.17 6.45
CA ALA A 60 3.50 2.27 7.60
C ALA A 60 4.22 2.75 8.87
N VAL A 61 5.42 2.24 9.15
CA VAL A 61 6.24 2.65 10.30
C VAL A 61 6.69 4.11 10.16
N LEU A 62 7.11 4.54 8.96
CA LEU A 62 7.48 5.92 8.69
C LEU A 62 6.28 6.87 8.84
N LEU A 63 5.13 6.53 8.28
CA LEU A 63 3.91 7.32 8.42
C LEU A 63 3.49 7.44 9.88
N PHE A 64 3.56 6.35 10.64
CA PHE A 64 3.26 6.36 12.07
C PHE A 64 4.23 7.25 12.85
N PHE A 65 5.52 7.19 12.54
CA PHE A 65 6.53 8.05 13.15
C PHE A 65 6.30 9.54 12.84
N VAL A 66 6.04 9.87 11.57
CA VAL A 66 5.72 11.24 11.14
C VAL A 66 4.43 11.72 11.81
N TYR A 67 3.40 10.86 11.87
CA TYR A 67 2.16 11.18 12.54
C TYR A 67 2.38 11.51 14.03
N ASP A 68 3.10 10.67 14.77
CA ASP A 68 3.37 10.91 16.19
C ASP A 68 4.18 12.21 16.40
N HIS A 69 5.10 12.51 15.48
CA HIS A 69 5.90 13.74 15.53
C HIS A 69 5.07 14.99 15.26
N LEU A 70 4.20 14.98 14.27
CA LEU A 70 3.35 16.12 13.88
C LEU A 70 2.23 16.41 14.90
N PHE A 71 1.66 15.36 15.47
CA PHE A 71 0.53 15.46 16.42
C PHE A 71 0.96 15.33 17.90
N TYR A 72 2.25 15.46 18.17
CA TYR A 72 2.89 15.39 19.49
C TYR A 72 2.22 16.21 20.60
N TYR A 73 1.50 17.27 20.24
CA TYR A 73 0.95 18.24 21.19
C TYR A 73 -0.16 17.69 22.10
N ARG A 74 -0.77 16.55 21.78
CA ARG A 74 -1.87 16.00 22.60
C ARG A 74 -1.58 14.71 23.37
N ARG A 75 -0.88 13.75 22.81
CA ARG A 75 -0.45 12.51 23.52
C ARG A 75 0.64 11.82 22.69
N ARG A 76 1.77 11.46 23.30
CA ARG A 76 2.76 10.57 22.66
C ARG A 76 2.19 9.18 22.55
N LEU A 77 1.97 8.72 21.32
CA LEU A 77 1.62 7.33 21.04
C LEU A 77 2.87 6.44 21.13
N ILE A 78 4.03 6.98 20.76
CA ILE A 78 5.30 6.27 20.79
C ILE A 78 5.90 6.36 22.21
N LYS A 79 5.69 5.33 22.99
CA LYS A 79 6.35 5.15 24.30
C LYS A 79 7.68 4.38 24.15
N ASN A 80 7.75 3.45 23.19
CA ASN A 80 8.91 2.60 22.98
C ASN A 80 9.57 2.83 21.61
N ARG A 81 10.54 3.74 21.56
CA ARG A 81 11.29 4.03 20.32
C ARG A 81 12.15 2.87 19.81
N LYS A 82 12.55 1.93 20.70
CA LYS A 82 13.34 0.77 20.30
C LYS A 82 12.58 -0.10 19.31
N VAL A 83 11.27 -0.24 19.48
CA VAL A 83 10.41 -1.01 18.56
C VAL A 83 10.41 -0.38 17.17
N ILE A 84 10.35 0.97 17.07
CA ILE A 84 10.38 1.65 15.78
C ILE A 84 11.71 1.45 15.06
N ILE A 85 12.83 1.68 15.78
CA ILE A 85 14.17 1.50 15.21
C ILE A 85 14.35 0.06 14.73
N TRP A 86 13.93 -0.91 15.53
CA TRP A 86 13.99 -2.33 15.17
C TRP A 86 13.15 -2.65 13.94
N SER A 87 11.94 -2.10 13.86
CA SER A 87 11.05 -2.26 12.70
C SER A 87 11.67 -1.71 11.41
N LEU A 88 12.26 -0.51 11.48
CA LEU A 88 12.94 0.11 10.34
C LEU A 88 14.14 -0.74 9.89
N LEU A 89 14.96 -1.21 10.83
CA LEU A 89 16.12 -2.04 10.52
C LEU A 89 15.71 -3.35 9.84
N LEU A 90 14.71 -4.06 10.37
CA LEU A 90 14.24 -5.31 9.79
C LEU A 90 13.58 -5.10 8.42
N SER A 91 12.80 -4.04 8.25
CA SER A 91 12.17 -3.74 6.94
C SER A 91 13.21 -3.39 5.88
N ILE A 92 14.22 -2.58 6.23
CA ILE A 92 15.32 -2.25 5.32
C ILE A 92 16.14 -3.51 5.01
N ALA A 93 16.47 -4.32 6.01
CA ALA A 93 17.19 -5.57 5.80
C ALA A 93 16.42 -6.53 4.89
N GLY A 94 15.09 -6.62 5.04
CA GLY A 94 14.22 -7.39 4.16
C GLY A 94 14.27 -6.91 2.71
N ILE A 95 14.18 -5.59 2.48
CA ILE A 95 14.30 -5.00 1.13
C ILE A 95 15.67 -5.32 0.52
N VAL A 96 16.74 -5.12 1.28
CA VAL A 96 18.10 -5.42 0.83
C VAL A 96 18.26 -6.91 0.49
N ASN A 97 17.75 -7.80 1.35
CA ASN A 97 17.80 -9.24 1.11
C ASN A 97 17.07 -9.62 -0.20
N VAL A 98 15.89 -9.06 -0.44
CA VAL A 98 15.12 -9.30 -1.67
C VAL A 98 15.87 -8.80 -2.91
N LEU A 99 16.50 -7.63 -2.83
CA LEU A 99 17.28 -7.06 -3.95
C LEU A 99 18.54 -7.83 -4.28
N ILE A 100 19.23 -8.38 -3.26
CA ILE A 100 20.49 -9.12 -3.44
C ILE A 100 20.23 -10.58 -3.80
N CYS A 101 19.05 -11.13 -3.48
CA CYS A 101 18.74 -12.55 -3.68
C CYS A 101 18.89 -12.97 -5.15
N PRO A 102 19.80 -13.92 -5.48
CA PRO A 102 20.04 -14.35 -6.87
C PRO A 102 18.79 -14.90 -7.55
N GLY A 103 17.90 -15.56 -6.78
CA GLY A 103 16.65 -16.10 -7.31
C GLY A 103 15.72 -15.00 -7.83
N ASN A 104 15.64 -13.86 -7.15
CA ASN A 104 14.85 -12.71 -7.61
C ASN A 104 15.48 -12.04 -8.83
N GLN A 105 16.82 -11.91 -8.86
CA GLN A 105 17.50 -11.36 -10.03
C GLN A 105 17.28 -12.22 -11.28
N ASN A 106 17.37 -13.54 -11.15
CA ASN A 106 17.10 -14.47 -12.25
C ASN A 106 15.64 -14.40 -12.72
N ARG A 107 14.69 -14.27 -11.77
CA ARG A 107 13.26 -14.09 -12.09
C ARG A 107 13.04 -12.81 -12.85
N ILE A 108 13.57 -11.68 -12.36
CA ILE A 108 13.44 -10.37 -13.00
C ILE A 108 14.04 -10.41 -14.41
N ALA A 109 15.23 -10.99 -14.58
CA ALA A 109 15.85 -11.12 -15.88
C ALA A 109 15.00 -11.93 -16.86
N LYS A 110 14.41 -13.06 -16.39
CA LYS A 110 13.51 -13.88 -17.19
C LYS A 110 12.20 -13.17 -17.55
N GLU A 111 11.60 -12.47 -16.61
CA GLU A 111 10.38 -11.70 -16.84
C GLU A 111 10.61 -10.53 -17.81
N ILE A 112 11.74 -9.82 -17.68
CA ILE A 112 12.12 -8.74 -18.61
C ILE A 112 12.27 -9.31 -20.02
N THR A 113 13.03 -10.40 -20.20
CA THR A 113 13.24 -10.98 -21.53
C THR A 113 11.96 -11.51 -22.15
N GLN A 114 11.02 -12.01 -21.35
CA GLN A 114 9.79 -12.58 -21.84
C GLN A 114 8.71 -11.54 -22.15
N TRP A 115 8.57 -10.50 -21.31
CA TRP A 115 7.45 -9.56 -21.36
C TRP A 115 7.84 -8.16 -21.84
N MET A 116 9.10 -7.75 -21.64
CA MET A 116 9.60 -6.41 -21.98
C MET A 116 11.07 -6.45 -22.38
N PRO A 117 11.43 -7.05 -23.55
CA PRO A 117 12.83 -7.23 -23.95
C PRO A 117 13.61 -5.90 -24.04
N ASP A 118 12.92 -4.80 -24.37
CA ASP A 118 13.53 -3.47 -24.49
C ASP A 118 13.62 -2.70 -23.15
N TYR A 119 13.22 -3.32 -22.03
CA TYR A 119 13.21 -2.64 -20.72
C TYR A 119 14.57 -2.08 -20.31
N ALA A 120 15.65 -2.81 -20.62
CA ALA A 120 17.01 -2.37 -20.29
C ALA A 120 17.39 -1.06 -20.99
N GLN A 121 16.86 -0.81 -22.19
CA GLN A 121 17.14 0.36 -23.03
C GLN A 121 16.31 1.59 -22.61
N LEU A 122 15.27 1.41 -21.77
CA LEU A 122 14.42 2.50 -21.34
C LEU A 122 15.13 3.43 -20.37
N SER A 123 14.96 4.75 -20.55
CA SER A 123 15.41 5.76 -19.59
C SER A 123 14.71 5.60 -18.25
N PHE A 124 15.33 6.09 -17.17
CA PHE A 124 14.76 6.06 -15.82
C PHE A 124 13.36 6.68 -15.76
N PHE A 125 13.17 7.85 -16.38
CA PHE A 125 11.85 8.52 -16.43
C PHE A 125 10.80 7.67 -17.15
N ARG A 126 11.17 6.95 -18.18
CA ARG A 126 10.24 6.06 -18.89
C ARG A 126 9.86 4.86 -18.05
N LYS A 127 10.81 4.27 -17.31
CA LYS A 127 10.54 3.20 -16.35
C LYS A 127 9.58 3.67 -15.24
N LEU A 128 9.81 4.87 -14.71
CA LEU A 128 8.94 5.48 -13.71
C LEU A 128 7.52 5.70 -14.27
N GLN A 129 7.40 6.22 -15.47
CA GLN A 129 6.12 6.43 -16.16
C GLN A 129 5.36 5.11 -16.34
N LEU A 130 6.03 4.05 -16.78
CA LEU A 130 5.42 2.72 -16.92
C LEU A 130 4.97 2.15 -15.58
N CYS A 131 5.77 2.35 -14.52
CA CYS A 131 5.40 1.96 -13.17
C CYS A 131 4.11 2.66 -12.70
N VAL A 132 4.02 3.97 -12.91
CA VAL A 132 2.82 4.76 -12.58
C VAL A 132 1.59 4.26 -13.35
N VAL A 133 1.74 4.06 -14.66
CA VAL A 133 0.64 3.56 -15.52
C VAL A 133 0.18 2.18 -15.10
N SER A 134 1.11 1.26 -14.85
CA SER A 134 0.79 -0.09 -14.38
C SER A 134 0.07 -0.07 -13.02
N THR A 135 0.51 0.80 -12.11
CA THR A 135 -0.13 0.97 -10.80
C THR A 135 -1.57 1.45 -10.95
N ILE A 136 -1.81 2.44 -11.81
CA ILE A 136 -3.17 2.95 -12.07
C ILE A 136 -4.06 1.85 -12.67
N GLN A 137 -3.54 1.12 -13.64
CA GLN A 137 -4.28 0.01 -14.26
C GLN A 137 -4.64 -1.06 -13.23
N HIS A 138 -3.74 -1.39 -12.33
CA HIS A 138 -4.02 -2.30 -11.23
C HIS A 138 -5.10 -1.76 -10.29
N PHE A 139 -5.02 -0.49 -9.91
CA PHE A 139 -6.02 0.15 -9.05
C PHE A 139 -7.41 0.22 -9.68
N THR A 140 -7.48 0.36 -10.99
CA THR A 140 -8.73 0.43 -11.74
C THR A 140 -9.22 -0.92 -12.28
N SER A 141 -8.50 -2.01 -11.99
CA SER A 141 -8.90 -3.36 -12.42
C SER A 141 -10.06 -3.91 -11.57
N ILE A 142 -10.87 -4.82 -12.18
CA ILE A 142 -12.04 -5.43 -11.52
C ILE A 142 -11.73 -5.99 -10.12
N PRO A 143 -10.63 -6.74 -9.89
CA PRO A 143 -10.33 -7.28 -8.56
C PRO A 143 -10.18 -6.21 -7.49
N ASN A 144 -9.79 -5.00 -7.85
CA ASN A 144 -9.53 -3.91 -6.90
C ASN A 144 -10.77 -3.06 -6.60
N MET A 145 -11.90 -3.27 -7.26
CA MET A 145 -13.17 -2.63 -6.91
C MET A 145 -13.61 -2.97 -5.48
N ILE A 146 -13.26 -4.14 -4.98
CA ILE A 146 -13.49 -4.52 -3.58
C ILE A 146 -12.77 -3.55 -2.64
N PHE A 147 -11.58 -3.10 -3.01
CA PHE A 147 -10.80 -2.14 -2.24
C PHE A 147 -11.44 -0.75 -2.20
N LEU A 148 -12.00 -0.31 -3.34
CA LEU A 148 -12.76 0.94 -3.42
C LEU A 148 -14.05 0.86 -2.58
N LEU A 149 -14.75 -0.27 -2.62
CA LEU A 149 -15.93 -0.53 -1.80
C LEU A 149 -15.60 -0.50 -0.30
N LEU A 150 -14.49 -1.14 0.10
CA LEU A 150 -14.03 -1.13 1.48
C LEU A 150 -13.77 0.29 1.99
N GLY A 151 -13.05 1.10 1.22
CA GLY A 151 -12.79 2.51 1.57
C GLY A 151 -14.07 3.34 1.62
N PHE A 152 -15.03 3.08 0.73
CA PHE A 152 -16.35 3.71 0.78
C PHE A 152 -17.10 3.36 2.08
N LEU A 153 -17.12 2.09 2.49
CA LEU A 153 -17.77 1.64 3.73
C LEU A 153 -17.11 2.25 4.97
N ILE A 154 -15.77 2.28 5.02
CA ILE A 154 -15.01 2.92 6.09
C ILE A 154 -15.36 4.40 6.20
N ALA A 155 -15.43 5.09 5.07
CA ALA A 155 -15.80 6.51 5.02
C ALA A 155 -17.24 6.75 5.49
N CYS A 156 -18.18 5.87 5.14
CA CYS A 156 -19.55 5.94 5.63
C CYS A 156 -19.62 5.80 7.16
N ILE A 157 -18.83 4.90 7.76
CA ILE A 157 -18.75 4.74 9.21
C ILE A 157 -18.29 6.05 9.86
N ILE A 158 -17.22 6.67 9.35
CA ILE A 158 -16.68 7.92 9.92
C ILE A 158 -17.67 9.08 9.81
N ILE A 159 -18.38 9.19 8.69
CA ILE A 159 -19.35 10.28 8.49
C ILE A 159 -20.57 10.10 9.40
N SER A 160 -21.01 8.86 9.58
CA SER A 160 -22.20 8.54 10.39
C SER A 160 -21.94 8.65 11.88
N ASP A 161 -20.70 8.51 12.35
CA ASP A 161 -20.38 8.53 13.76
C ASP A 161 -20.24 9.97 14.27
N GLN A 162 -21.04 10.30 15.30
CA GLN A 162 -21.04 11.62 15.93
C GLN A 162 -19.77 11.92 16.75
N ARG A 163 -18.98 10.90 17.11
CA ARG A 163 -17.72 11.05 17.85
C ARG A 163 -16.64 11.76 17.06
N PHE A 164 -16.75 11.77 15.72
CA PHE A 164 -15.73 12.35 14.84
C PHE A 164 -15.93 13.84 14.59
N ASN A 165 -14.82 14.58 14.69
CA ASN A 165 -14.78 16.02 14.39
C ASN A 165 -15.00 16.29 12.90
N LEU A 166 -15.36 17.55 12.58
CA LEU A 166 -15.62 18.01 11.21
C LEU A 166 -14.48 17.64 10.23
N LEU A 167 -13.21 17.72 10.67
CA LEU A 167 -12.04 17.37 9.85
C LEU A 167 -12.10 15.92 9.36
N TYR A 168 -12.47 14.97 10.23
CA TYR A 168 -12.54 13.55 9.85
C TYR A 168 -13.74 13.25 8.96
N LYS A 169 -14.84 13.92 9.18
CA LYS A 169 -16.00 13.85 8.28
C LYS A 169 -15.65 14.38 6.89
N LEU A 170 -14.80 15.43 6.82
CA LEU A 170 -14.28 15.92 5.55
C LEU A 170 -13.40 14.87 4.86
N ILE A 171 -12.48 14.22 5.58
CA ILE A 171 -11.64 13.14 5.05
C ILE A 171 -12.50 11.99 4.53
N GLY A 172 -13.50 11.55 5.29
CA GLY A 172 -14.48 10.55 4.86
C GLY A 172 -15.22 10.96 3.58
N THR A 173 -15.69 12.22 3.51
CA THR A 173 -16.35 12.73 2.32
C THR A 173 -15.42 12.73 1.09
N VAL A 174 -14.18 13.16 1.25
CA VAL A 174 -13.17 13.11 0.18
C VAL A 174 -12.94 11.67 -0.29
N THR A 175 -12.86 10.71 0.64
CA THR A 175 -12.72 9.29 0.31
C THR A 175 -13.89 8.78 -0.52
N ILE A 176 -15.14 9.13 -0.16
CA ILE A 176 -16.35 8.77 -0.94
C ILE A 176 -16.29 9.37 -2.34
N VAL A 177 -15.99 10.66 -2.44
CA VAL A 177 -15.94 11.35 -3.75
C VAL A 177 -14.91 10.70 -4.66
N ILE A 178 -13.70 10.41 -4.14
CA ILE A 178 -12.66 9.76 -4.93
C ILE A 178 -13.08 8.33 -5.31
N SER A 179 -13.68 7.56 -4.39
CA SER A 179 -14.18 6.22 -4.71
C SER A 179 -15.19 6.24 -5.84
N LEU A 180 -16.14 7.20 -5.81
CA LEU A 180 -17.14 7.35 -6.86
C LEU A 180 -16.52 7.77 -8.19
N LEU A 181 -15.56 8.70 -8.19
CA LEU A 181 -14.84 9.14 -9.40
C LEU A 181 -14.05 7.98 -10.03
N LEU A 182 -13.32 7.21 -9.22
CA LEU A 182 -12.57 6.05 -9.70
C LEU A 182 -13.50 4.96 -10.24
N THR A 183 -14.63 4.70 -9.57
CA THR A 183 -15.63 3.73 -10.01
C THR A 183 -16.31 4.17 -11.31
N ALA A 184 -16.68 5.46 -11.41
CA ALA A 184 -17.28 6.01 -12.64
C ALA A 184 -16.30 5.96 -13.81
N TYR A 185 -15.03 6.32 -13.59
CA TYR A 185 -13.98 6.21 -14.61
C TYR A 185 -13.80 4.76 -15.06
N TYR A 186 -13.75 3.84 -14.12
CA TYR A 186 -13.60 2.42 -14.40
C TYR A 186 -14.82 1.87 -15.17
N GLY A 187 -16.03 2.17 -14.71
CA GLY A 187 -17.27 1.78 -15.40
C GLY A 187 -17.33 2.33 -16.83
N TRP A 188 -17.01 3.62 -17.00
CA TRP A 188 -16.94 4.26 -18.30
C TRP A 188 -15.94 3.59 -19.24
N PHE A 189 -14.73 3.32 -18.74
CA PHE A 189 -13.66 2.70 -19.52
C PHE A 189 -13.98 1.28 -19.95
N ASN A 190 -14.64 0.48 -19.07
CA ASN A 190 -15.08 -0.87 -19.40
C ASN A 190 -16.24 -0.92 -20.38
N ILE A 191 -17.18 0.02 -20.28
CA ILE A 191 -18.31 0.11 -21.22
C ILE A 191 -17.84 0.47 -22.62
N LEU A 192 -16.89 1.42 -22.72
CA LEU A 192 -16.38 1.89 -24.01
C LEU A 192 -15.39 0.94 -24.67
N LYS A 193 -14.58 0.22 -23.87
CA LYS A 193 -13.56 -0.72 -24.36
C LYS A 193 -14.04 -2.19 -24.34
N LYS A 194 -15.25 -2.48 -24.74
CA LYS A 194 -15.87 -3.80 -24.76
C LYS A 194 -15.08 -4.90 -25.50
N HIS A 195 -13.88 -4.64 -26.00
CA HIS A 195 -13.00 -5.60 -26.66
C HIS A 195 -11.57 -5.48 -26.14
N ASN A 196 -11.08 -6.55 -25.56
CA ASN A 196 -9.74 -6.85 -25.07
C ASN A 196 -9.50 -6.55 -23.58
N LEU A 197 -10.06 -7.42 -22.75
CA LEU A 197 -9.59 -7.72 -21.40
C LEU A 197 -8.21 -8.43 -21.37
N ASN A 198 -7.57 -8.54 -22.51
CA ASN A 198 -6.17 -8.92 -22.51
C ASN A 198 -5.39 -7.76 -21.91
N TYR A 199 -4.69 -8.03 -20.83
CA TYR A 199 -3.61 -7.21 -20.31
C TYR A 199 -2.62 -6.90 -21.46
N VAL A 200 -2.98 -5.95 -22.26
CA VAL A 200 -2.00 -5.32 -23.12
C VAL A 200 -1.20 -4.48 -22.15
N LEU A 201 0.01 -4.90 -21.86
CA LEU A 201 1.04 -4.02 -21.35
C LEU A 201 0.84 -2.67 -22.04
N PRO A 202 0.70 -1.58 -21.29
CA PRO A 202 0.46 -0.29 -21.91
C PRO A 202 1.50 -0.15 -23.01
N GLU A 203 1.01 -0.05 -24.26
CA GLU A 203 1.91 0.14 -25.37
C GLU A 203 2.90 1.21 -24.95
N VAL A 204 4.18 0.93 -25.05
CA VAL A 204 5.29 1.81 -24.67
C VAL A 204 5.17 3.18 -25.37
N THR A 205 4.25 3.28 -26.32
CA THR A 205 3.86 4.45 -27.06
C THR A 205 2.59 5.10 -26.49
N MET A 206 2.72 5.86 -25.40
CA MET A 206 1.69 6.84 -25.09
C MET A 206 1.70 7.93 -26.16
N LYS A 207 0.75 7.86 -27.07
CA LYS A 207 0.71 8.72 -28.27
C LYS A 207 0.18 10.14 -28.01
N SER A 208 -0.40 10.42 -26.82
CA SER A 208 -1.06 11.70 -26.58
C SER A 208 -0.72 12.27 -25.20
N SER A 209 -0.39 13.56 -25.16
CA SER A 209 -0.18 14.31 -23.91
C SER A 209 -1.40 14.30 -22.98
N SER A 210 -2.62 14.27 -23.55
CA SER A 210 -3.86 14.20 -22.78
C SER A 210 -4.02 12.86 -22.04
N GLN A 211 -3.56 11.75 -22.60
CA GLN A 211 -3.57 10.44 -21.96
C GLN A 211 -2.59 10.39 -20.78
N ILE A 212 -1.43 11.00 -20.94
CA ILE A 212 -0.42 11.09 -19.87
C ILE A 212 -0.97 11.90 -18.71
N LEU A 213 -1.57 13.07 -19.00
CA LEU A 213 -2.16 13.93 -17.97
C LEU A 213 -3.28 13.20 -17.19
N MET A 214 -4.17 12.52 -17.92
CA MET A 214 -5.26 11.76 -17.29
C MET A 214 -4.74 10.67 -16.35
N GLN A 215 -3.70 9.95 -16.75
CA GLN A 215 -3.09 8.92 -15.92
C GLN A 215 -2.39 9.49 -14.68
N MET A 216 -1.75 10.65 -14.81
CA MET A 216 -1.16 11.34 -13.65
C MET A 216 -2.24 11.80 -12.67
N ILE A 217 -3.36 12.33 -13.15
CA ILE A 217 -4.50 12.71 -12.31
C ILE A 217 -5.04 11.50 -11.56
N LEU A 218 -5.27 10.38 -12.24
CA LEU A 218 -5.75 9.14 -11.61
C LEU A 218 -4.77 8.61 -10.57
N PHE A 219 -3.47 8.69 -10.84
CA PHE A 219 -2.45 8.30 -9.88
C PHE A 219 -2.52 9.15 -8.61
N VAL A 220 -2.57 10.47 -8.76
CA VAL A 220 -2.68 11.40 -7.63
C VAL A 220 -3.96 11.12 -6.82
N LEU A 221 -5.10 10.94 -7.49
CA LEU A 221 -6.36 10.58 -6.83
C LEU A 221 -6.24 9.25 -6.06
N SER A 222 -5.59 8.24 -6.63
CA SER A 222 -5.39 6.95 -5.97
C SER A 222 -4.50 7.07 -4.73
N VAL A 223 -3.45 7.89 -4.79
CA VAL A 223 -2.57 8.15 -3.63
C VAL A 223 -3.34 8.89 -2.53
N ILE A 224 -4.10 9.92 -2.88
CA ILE A 224 -4.94 10.66 -1.92
C ILE A 224 -5.96 9.72 -1.28
N TYR A 225 -6.62 8.86 -2.07
CA TYR A 225 -7.55 7.85 -1.58
C TYR A 225 -6.92 6.93 -0.55
N LEU A 226 -5.73 6.39 -0.83
CA LEU A 226 -4.99 5.52 0.08
C LEU A 226 -4.65 6.23 1.39
N ILE A 227 -4.16 7.47 1.31
CA ILE A 227 -3.84 8.26 2.50
C ILE A 227 -5.08 8.51 3.34
N CYS A 228 -6.19 8.94 2.72
CA CYS A 228 -7.46 9.17 3.41
C CYS A 228 -7.99 7.89 4.06
N MET A 229 -7.90 6.75 3.37
CA MET A 229 -8.31 5.45 3.88
C MET A 229 -7.45 5.02 5.09
N LEU A 230 -6.13 5.17 5.02
CA LEU A 230 -5.22 4.86 6.13
C LEU A 230 -5.48 5.73 7.35
N ILE A 231 -5.68 7.04 7.15
CA ILE A 231 -6.05 7.97 8.22
C ILE A 231 -7.39 7.53 8.85
N SER A 232 -8.36 7.17 8.02
CA SER A 232 -9.68 6.73 8.45
C SER A 232 -9.63 5.44 9.29
N ILE A 233 -8.90 4.43 8.83
CA ILE A 233 -8.68 3.18 9.56
C ILE A 233 -8.00 3.46 10.90
N PHE A 234 -6.92 4.24 10.88
CA PHE A 234 -6.18 4.57 12.09
C PHE A 234 -7.08 5.23 13.15
N TYR A 235 -7.98 6.11 12.71
CA TYR A 235 -8.87 6.81 13.62
C TYR A 235 -9.98 5.94 14.20
N ILE A 236 -10.54 5.01 13.43
CA ILE A 236 -11.54 4.05 13.93
C ILE A 236 -10.94 3.21 15.05
N PHE A 237 -9.70 2.75 14.91
CA PHE A 237 -9.04 1.91 15.91
C PHE A 237 -8.45 2.69 17.11
N ARG A 238 -8.39 4.02 17.04
CA ARG A 238 -7.82 4.84 18.11
C ARG A 238 -8.76 5.04 19.29
N ASP A 239 -10.05 5.10 19.07
CA ASP A 239 -11.03 5.47 20.10
C ASP A 239 -11.41 4.30 21.04
N ASP A 240 -10.92 3.09 20.78
CA ASP A 240 -11.13 1.91 21.63
C ASP A 240 -10.01 1.69 22.68
N THR A 241 -9.09 2.65 22.86
CA THR A 241 -8.02 2.64 23.87
C THR A 241 -8.00 3.92 24.69
#